data_1cef5e26d23ff1164e875d2c900ff3cf
#
_entry.id   1cef5e26d23ff1164e875d2c900ff3cf
#
_cell.length_a   1.000
_cell.length_b   1.000
_cell.length_c   1.000
_cell.angle_alpha   90.00
_cell.angle_beta   90.00
_cell.angle_gamma   90.00
#
_symmetry.space_group_name_H-M   'P 1'
#
loop_
_entity.id
_entity.type
_entity.pdbx_description
1 polymer ?
#
loop_
_entity_poly.entity_id
_entity_poly.type
_entity_poly.pdbx_seq_one_letter_code
_entity_poly.pdbx_strand_id
1 'polypeptide(L)'
;MTGGTFDKQYDEIHARLVFKDSQVGEMLRLGRCRLDVQIRTIMMVDSLDMSDADRQAIVQNCRQCDELKIVITHGTDTMVETAAALAGAEGMEQKTIVLTGAMIPYAFGSSDGMFNLGSALSFVQTLPPGVYVAMNGRPFRWDQVRKNRQNGVFEPVG
;
A
#
# COMPACT_ATOMS: atom_id res chain seq x y z
N MET A 1 -5.17 -2.74 4.98
CA MET A 1 -3.73 -3.10 4.98
C MET A 1 -3.61 -4.53 4.48
N THR A 2 -2.56 -4.84 3.74
CA THR A 2 -2.38 -6.17 3.14
C THR A 2 -1.01 -6.78 3.45
N GLY A 3 -0.22 -6.20 4.36
CA GLY A 3 1.11 -6.66 4.73
C GLY A 3 2.22 -6.09 3.84
N GLY A 4 3.07 -6.97 3.32
CA GLY A 4 4.28 -6.58 2.59
C GLY A 4 5.42 -6.13 3.51
N THR A 5 6.52 -5.68 2.92
CA THR A 5 7.71 -5.23 3.69
C THR A 5 7.39 -4.15 4.72
N PHE A 6 6.39 -3.34 4.45
CA PHE A 6 5.92 -2.25 5.32
C PHE A 6 5.66 -2.70 6.76
N ASP A 7 5.01 -3.85 6.95
CA ASP A 7 4.58 -4.39 8.24
C ASP A 7 5.48 -5.53 8.76
N LYS A 8 6.59 -5.85 8.08
CA LYS A 8 7.52 -6.89 8.55
C LYS A 8 8.31 -6.43 9.77
N GLN A 9 8.51 -7.37 10.69
CA GLN A 9 9.36 -7.22 11.87
C GLN A 9 10.38 -8.35 11.92
N TYR A 10 11.52 -8.10 12.55
CA TYR A 10 12.53 -9.14 12.72
C TYR A 10 12.20 -9.99 13.95
N ASP A 11 12.18 -11.32 13.73
CA ASP A 11 12.09 -12.33 14.79
C ASP A 11 13.52 -12.79 15.09
N GLU A 12 14.07 -12.31 16.19
CA GLU A 12 15.45 -12.59 16.61
C GLU A 12 15.65 -14.03 17.06
N ILE A 13 14.58 -14.72 17.44
CA ILE A 13 14.66 -16.14 17.89
C ILE A 13 14.84 -17.06 16.68
N HIS A 14 14.12 -16.79 15.60
CA HIS A 14 14.13 -17.62 14.40
C HIS A 14 14.94 -17.01 13.25
N ALA A 15 15.57 -15.84 13.49
CA ALA A 15 16.40 -15.11 12.50
C ALA A 15 15.70 -14.87 11.16
N ARG A 16 14.43 -14.45 11.20
CA ARG A 16 13.62 -14.22 10.00
C ARG A 16 12.70 -13.02 10.14
N LEU A 17 12.21 -12.52 8.99
CA LEU A 17 11.17 -11.53 8.96
C LEU A 17 9.80 -12.20 9.11
N VAL A 18 8.95 -11.63 9.96
CA VAL A 18 7.59 -12.11 10.24
C VAL A 18 6.60 -10.96 10.22
N PHE A 19 5.34 -11.29 10.05
CA PHE A 19 4.25 -10.37 10.31
C PHE A 19 3.77 -10.57 11.76
N LYS A 20 3.60 -9.45 12.46
CA LYS A 20 2.89 -9.38 13.74
C LYS A 20 1.68 -8.48 13.58
N ASP A 21 1.67 -7.33 14.24
CA ASP A 21 0.63 -6.33 14.06
C ASP A 21 1.06 -5.27 13.04
N SER A 22 0.09 -4.60 12.40
CA SER A 22 0.41 -3.51 11.50
C SER A 22 0.93 -2.29 12.25
N GLN A 23 1.93 -1.64 11.67
CA GLN A 23 2.55 -0.43 12.18
C GLN A 23 1.78 0.85 11.83
N VAL A 24 0.78 0.78 10.95
CA VAL A 24 0.07 1.97 10.42
C VAL A 24 -0.53 2.83 11.51
N GLY A 25 -1.15 2.22 12.54
CA GLY A 25 -1.73 2.99 13.66
C GLY A 25 -0.69 3.81 14.42
N GLU A 26 0.47 3.22 14.69
CA GLU A 26 1.59 3.92 15.33
C GLU A 26 2.13 5.03 14.44
N MET A 27 2.32 4.76 13.15
CA MET A 27 2.82 5.74 12.18
C MET A 27 1.90 6.96 12.08
N LEU A 28 0.58 6.75 12.04
CA LEU A 28 -0.40 7.84 12.05
C LEU A 28 -0.30 8.68 13.33
N ARG A 29 -0.14 8.01 14.48
CA ARG A 29 0.02 8.69 15.77
C ARG A 29 1.32 9.51 15.82
N LEU A 30 2.45 8.93 15.42
CA LEU A 30 3.76 9.61 15.38
C LEU A 30 3.77 10.74 14.36
N GLY A 31 3.12 10.55 13.19
CA GLY A 31 2.92 11.59 12.18
C GLY A 31 1.92 12.67 12.59
N ARG A 32 1.31 12.58 13.79
CA ARG A 32 0.29 13.50 14.30
C ARG A 32 -0.87 13.68 13.30
N CYS A 33 -1.27 12.60 12.65
CA CYS A 33 -2.33 12.58 11.67
C CYS A 33 -3.64 13.12 12.27
N ARG A 34 -4.29 14.04 11.56
CA ARG A 34 -5.59 14.65 11.96
C ARG A 34 -6.73 14.23 11.04
N LEU A 35 -6.46 13.34 10.11
CA LEU A 35 -7.51 12.76 9.27
C LEU A 35 -8.33 11.77 10.09
N ASP A 36 -9.62 11.68 9.80
CA ASP A 36 -10.46 10.59 10.30
C ASP A 36 -10.15 9.34 9.46
N VAL A 37 -9.38 8.42 10.04
CA VAL A 37 -8.87 7.23 9.35
C VAL A 37 -9.42 5.98 9.98
N GLN A 38 -10.17 5.19 9.22
CA GLN A 38 -10.54 3.84 9.59
C GLN A 38 -9.47 2.85 9.11
N ILE A 39 -8.89 2.10 10.04
CA ILE A 39 -7.84 1.13 9.75
C ILE A 39 -8.47 -0.27 9.69
N ARG A 40 -8.26 -0.96 8.56
CA ARG A 40 -8.71 -2.35 8.39
C ARG A 40 -7.57 -3.22 7.90
N THR A 41 -7.26 -4.28 8.61
CA THR A 41 -6.34 -5.33 8.14
C THR A 41 -7.14 -6.37 7.37
N ILE A 42 -6.83 -6.53 6.09
CA ILE A 42 -7.44 -7.54 5.23
C ILE A 42 -6.64 -8.84 5.33
N MET A 43 -5.32 -8.72 5.23
CA MET A 43 -4.37 -9.83 5.30
C MET A 43 -2.99 -9.34 5.70
N MET A 44 -2.10 -10.25 6.04
CA MET A 44 -0.69 -10.01 6.30
C MET A 44 0.15 -10.99 5.47
N VAL A 45 0.37 -10.64 4.20
CA VAL A 45 0.99 -11.51 3.19
C VAL A 45 2.14 -10.78 2.50
N ASP A 46 3.21 -11.52 2.18
CA ASP A 46 4.22 -11.01 1.25
C ASP A 46 3.60 -10.91 -0.16
N SER A 47 3.88 -9.83 -0.87
CA SER A 47 3.27 -9.65 -2.19
C SER A 47 3.73 -10.69 -3.21
N LEU A 48 4.89 -11.32 -3.02
CA LEU A 48 5.34 -12.44 -3.86
C LEU A 48 4.55 -13.72 -3.63
N ASP A 49 3.95 -13.87 -2.43
CA ASP A 49 3.10 -15.02 -2.07
C ASP A 49 1.61 -14.74 -2.32
N MET A 50 1.26 -13.52 -2.72
CA MET A 50 -0.11 -13.09 -2.93
C MET A 50 -0.72 -13.74 -4.17
N SER A 51 -1.82 -14.45 -3.97
CA SER A 51 -2.61 -15.08 -5.03
C SER A 51 -3.62 -14.13 -5.66
N ASP A 52 -4.23 -14.56 -6.78
CA ASP A 52 -5.34 -13.81 -7.39
C ASP A 52 -6.57 -13.78 -6.48
N ALA A 53 -6.81 -14.81 -5.67
CA ALA A 53 -7.87 -14.82 -4.67
C ALA A 53 -7.66 -13.75 -3.60
N ASP A 54 -6.42 -13.52 -3.17
CA ASP A 54 -6.08 -12.43 -2.24
C ASP A 54 -6.34 -11.06 -2.87
N ARG A 55 -5.97 -10.86 -4.15
CA ARG A 55 -6.28 -9.61 -4.87
C ARG A 55 -7.79 -9.39 -4.99
N GLN A 56 -8.57 -10.45 -5.25
CA GLN A 56 -10.03 -10.36 -5.28
C GLN A 56 -10.60 -10.01 -3.89
N ALA A 57 -10.03 -10.51 -2.81
CA ALA A 57 -10.44 -10.12 -1.46
C ALA A 57 -10.18 -8.62 -1.21
N ILE A 58 -9.07 -8.07 -1.69
CA ILE A 58 -8.78 -6.63 -1.63
C ILE A 58 -9.84 -5.84 -2.42
N VAL A 59 -10.12 -6.25 -3.66
CA VAL A 59 -11.14 -5.64 -4.52
C VAL A 59 -12.50 -5.62 -3.82
N GLN A 60 -12.94 -6.75 -3.26
CA GLN A 60 -14.23 -6.84 -2.57
C GLN A 60 -14.30 -5.92 -1.34
N ASN A 61 -13.24 -5.86 -0.54
CA ASN A 61 -13.19 -4.94 0.59
C ASN A 61 -13.28 -3.48 0.17
N CYS A 62 -12.58 -3.08 -0.90
CA CYS A 62 -12.66 -1.73 -1.45
C CYS A 62 -14.06 -1.42 -2.04
N ARG A 63 -14.71 -2.41 -2.65
CA ARG A 63 -16.07 -2.26 -3.18
C ARG A 63 -17.11 -2.07 -2.09
N GLN A 64 -17.00 -2.84 -1.00
CA GLN A 64 -17.98 -2.89 0.09
C GLN A 64 -17.87 -1.76 1.11
N CYS A 65 -16.74 -1.08 1.19
CA CYS A 65 -16.59 0.05 2.11
C CYS A 65 -17.26 1.31 1.54
N ASP A 66 -17.78 2.15 2.42
CA ASP A 66 -18.44 3.41 2.06
C ASP A 66 -17.44 4.52 1.72
N GLU A 67 -16.18 4.38 2.17
CA GLU A 67 -15.14 5.36 1.95
C GLU A 67 -14.81 5.49 0.45
N LEU A 68 -14.76 6.74 -0.01
CA LEU A 68 -14.36 7.07 -1.37
C LEU A 68 -12.85 7.28 -1.52
N LYS A 69 -12.13 7.45 -0.41
CA LYS A 69 -10.69 7.68 -0.36
C LYS A 69 -10.01 6.54 0.40
N ILE A 70 -9.26 5.74 -0.30
CA ILE A 70 -8.69 4.49 0.23
C ILE A 70 -7.18 4.48 0.03
N VAL A 71 -6.43 4.26 1.10
CA VAL A 71 -4.99 3.97 1.03
C VAL A 71 -4.79 2.49 1.36
N ILE A 72 -4.02 1.80 0.52
CA ILE A 72 -3.69 0.39 0.71
C ILE A 72 -2.18 0.27 0.92
N THR A 73 -1.75 -0.20 2.11
CA THR A 73 -0.36 -0.65 2.29
C THR A 73 -0.20 -2.03 1.68
N HIS A 74 0.85 -2.23 0.90
CA HIS A 74 1.05 -3.41 0.07
C HIS A 74 2.54 -3.72 -0.11
N GLY A 75 2.88 -4.96 -0.37
CA GLY A 75 4.23 -5.33 -0.78
C GLY A 75 4.58 -4.75 -2.15
N THR A 76 5.82 -4.29 -2.30
CA THR A 76 6.23 -3.51 -3.48
C THR A 76 6.43 -4.34 -4.75
N ASP A 77 6.55 -5.67 -4.65
CA ASP A 77 6.90 -6.51 -5.80
C ASP A 77 5.75 -6.76 -6.76
N THR A 78 4.51 -6.88 -6.25
CA THR A 78 3.31 -7.09 -7.06
C THR A 78 2.21 -6.05 -6.80
N MET A 79 2.61 -4.87 -6.33
CA MET A 79 1.70 -3.74 -6.09
C MET A 79 0.97 -3.29 -7.36
N VAL A 80 1.67 -3.30 -8.49
CA VAL A 80 1.12 -2.88 -9.79
C VAL A 80 0.04 -3.85 -10.27
N GLU A 81 0.22 -5.13 -10.06
CA GLU A 81 -0.76 -6.18 -10.39
C GLU A 81 -2.06 -6.01 -9.57
N THR A 82 -1.91 -5.70 -8.28
CA THR A 82 -3.08 -5.41 -7.43
C THR A 82 -3.76 -4.09 -7.84
N ALA A 83 -2.98 -3.08 -8.22
CA ALA A 83 -3.53 -1.83 -8.76
C ALA A 83 -4.32 -2.06 -10.06
N ALA A 84 -3.82 -2.92 -10.96
CA ALA A 84 -4.52 -3.32 -12.18
C ALA A 84 -5.83 -4.06 -11.88
N ALA A 85 -5.83 -4.99 -10.92
CA ALA A 85 -7.03 -5.71 -10.50
C ALA A 85 -8.11 -4.76 -9.96
N LEU A 86 -7.71 -3.77 -9.15
CA LEU A 86 -8.62 -2.73 -8.63
C LEU A 86 -9.17 -1.84 -9.75
N ALA A 87 -8.33 -1.43 -10.69
CA ALA A 87 -8.73 -0.55 -11.79
C ALA A 87 -9.66 -1.24 -12.80
N GLY A 88 -9.52 -2.56 -12.98
CA GLY A 88 -10.40 -3.36 -13.83
C GLY A 88 -11.72 -3.81 -13.17
N ALA A 89 -11.91 -3.53 -11.88
CA ALA A 89 -13.08 -3.97 -11.15
C ALA A 89 -14.23 -2.94 -11.25
N GLU A 90 -15.45 -3.42 -11.44
CA GLU A 90 -16.66 -2.60 -11.40
C GLU A 90 -16.92 -2.05 -10.01
N GLY A 91 -17.54 -0.86 -9.92
CA GLY A 91 -17.91 -0.21 -8.67
C GLY A 91 -16.77 0.57 -8.01
N MET A 92 -15.70 0.86 -8.75
CA MET A 92 -14.57 1.67 -8.28
C MET A 92 -14.56 3.10 -8.85
N GLU A 93 -15.49 3.44 -9.73
CA GLU A 93 -15.50 4.65 -10.56
C GLU A 93 -15.51 5.96 -9.74
N GLN A 94 -16.08 5.91 -8.54
CA GLN A 94 -16.16 7.05 -7.62
C GLN A 94 -15.02 7.08 -6.58
N LYS A 95 -14.18 6.05 -6.53
CA LYS A 95 -13.16 5.90 -5.49
C LYS A 95 -11.80 6.38 -5.96
N THR A 96 -11.10 7.07 -5.08
CA THR A 96 -9.66 7.34 -5.22
C THR A 96 -8.92 6.33 -4.37
N ILE A 97 -8.20 5.42 -5.02
CA ILE A 97 -7.46 4.34 -4.35
C ILE A 97 -5.98 4.54 -4.60
N VAL A 98 -5.21 4.62 -3.53
CA VAL A 98 -3.76 4.82 -3.59
C VAL A 98 -3.06 3.66 -2.89
N LEU A 99 -2.30 2.87 -3.66
CA LEU A 99 -1.45 1.83 -3.10
C LEU A 99 -0.08 2.42 -2.75
N THR A 100 0.46 1.99 -1.63
CA THR A 100 1.80 2.39 -1.16
C THR A 100 2.46 1.25 -0.40
N GLY A 101 3.74 1.38 -0.13
CA GLY A 101 4.50 0.36 0.58
C GLY A 101 5.84 0.91 1.07
N ALA A 102 6.73 0.01 1.44
CA ALA A 102 8.08 0.37 1.83
C ALA A 102 9.10 -0.65 1.29
N MET A 103 10.28 -0.15 0.96
CA MET A 103 11.43 -1.01 0.62
C MET A 103 12.11 -1.54 1.88
N ILE A 104 12.05 -0.80 2.97
CA ILE A 104 12.63 -1.16 4.27
C ILE A 104 11.50 -1.25 5.29
N PRO A 105 11.43 -2.32 6.11
CA PRO A 105 10.42 -2.45 7.16
C PRO A 105 10.40 -1.23 8.09
N TYR A 106 9.21 -0.74 8.42
CA TYR A 106 9.09 0.41 9.33
C TYR A 106 9.76 0.16 10.68
N ALA A 107 9.64 -1.05 11.21
CA ALA A 107 10.22 -1.45 12.48
C ALA A 107 11.76 -1.35 12.54
N PHE A 108 12.45 -1.16 11.42
CA PHE A 108 13.92 -1.03 11.40
C PHE A 108 14.41 0.40 11.68
N GLY A 109 13.52 1.37 11.81
CA GLY A 109 13.85 2.75 12.18
C GLY A 109 14.42 3.63 11.06
N SER A 110 14.96 3.05 9.99
CA SER A 110 15.47 3.77 8.81
C SER A 110 14.63 3.50 7.55
N SER A 111 13.32 3.40 7.74
CA SER A 111 12.38 3.02 6.69
C SER A 111 11.91 4.23 5.87
N ASP A 112 11.68 3.99 4.58
CA ASP A 112 10.97 4.88 3.68
C ASP A 112 9.44 4.86 3.90
N GLY A 113 8.94 3.97 4.77
CA GLY A 113 7.51 3.76 5.00
C GLY A 113 6.75 5.00 5.46
N MET A 114 7.30 5.78 6.41
CA MET A 114 6.64 7.00 6.90
C MET A 114 6.49 8.05 5.78
N PHE A 115 7.52 8.23 4.96
CA PHE A 115 7.49 9.14 3.83
C PHE A 115 6.47 8.71 2.78
N ASN A 116 6.45 7.42 2.44
CA ASN A 116 5.50 6.87 1.47
C ASN A 116 4.06 6.92 1.98
N LEU A 117 3.81 6.58 3.26
CA LEU A 117 2.47 6.67 3.85
C LEU A 117 1.96 8.12 3.88
N GLY A 118 2.78 9.06 4.32
CA GLY A 118 2.42 10.49 4.32
C GLY A 118 2.11 11.01 2.92
N SER A 119 2.92 10.62 1.92
CA SER A 119 2.68 10.94 0.51
C SER A 119 1.35 10.35 0.01
N ALA A 120 1.09 9.08 0.29
CA ALA A 120 -0.14 8.42 -0.12
C ALA A 120 -1.39 9.06 0.50
N LEU A 121 -1.33 9.43 1.79
CA LEU A 121 -2.40 10.15 2.48
C LEU A 121 -2.65 11.55 1.88
N SER A 122 -1.62 12.23 1.43
CA SER A 122 -1.75 13.52 0.75
C SER A 122 -2.36 13.36 -0.65
N PHE A 123 -1.89 12.39 -1.42
CA PHE A 123 -2.37 12.15 -2.78
C PHE A 123 -3.83 11.68 -2.82
N VAL A 124 -4.23 10.79 -1.92
CA VAL A 124 -5.62 10.30 -1.89
C VAL A 124 -6.64 11.40 -1.65
N GLN A 125 -6.25 12.49 -0.99
CA GLN A 125 -7.12 13.63 -0.74
C GLN A 125 -7.30 14.53 -1.96
N THR A 126 -6.32 14.58 -2.86
CA THR A 126 -6.21 15.59 -3.92
C THR A 126 -6.36 15.03 -5.33
N LEU A 127 -6.07 13.74 -5.53
CA LEU A 127 -6.24 13.12 -6.83
C LEU A 127 -7.72 12.85 -7.16
N PRO A 128 -8.09 12.90 -8.45
CA PRO A 128 -9.44 12.51 -8.89
C PRO A 128 -9.68 11.00 -8.67
N PRO A 129 -10.94 10.54 -8.75
CA PRO A 129 -11.25 9.11 -8.72
C PRO A 129 -10.39 8.32 -9.70
N GLY A 130 -9.88 7.18 -9.25
CA GLY A 130 -8.98 6.31 -10.00
C GLY A 130 -8.07 5.51 -9.08
N VAL A 131 -7.24 4.65 -9.68
CA VAL A 131 -6.28 3.81 -8.97
C VAL A 131 -4.85 4.28 -9.25
N TYR A 132 -4.09 4.44 -8.19
CA TYR A 132 -2.75 5.02 -8.22
C TYR A 132 -1.78 4.21 -7.37
N VAL A 133 -0.50 4.30 -7.71
CA VAL A 133 0.62 3.88 -6.88
C VAL A 133 1.36 5.13 -6.39
N ALA A 134 1.57 5.26 -5.09
CA ALA A 134 2.32 6.36 -4.48
C ALA A 134 3.61 5.81 -3.86
N MET A 135 4.71 6.04 -4.51
CA MET A 135 6.04 5.62 -4.07
C MET A 135 7.08 6.69 -4.36
N ASN A 136 8.08 6.77 -3.52
CA ASN A 136 9.21 7.70 -3.68
C ASN A 136 8.76 9.19 -3.78
N GLY A 137 7.64 9.55 -3.12
CA GLY A 137 7.09 10.91 -3.14
C GLY A 137 6.33 11.29 -4.43
N ARG A 138 6.02 10.32 -5.29
CA ARG A 138 5.34 10.54 -6.58
C ARG A 138 4.09 9.68 -6.70
N PRO A 139 2.97 10.25 -7.19
CA PRO A 139 1.81 9.47 -7.61
C PRO A 139 1.97 9.04 -9.07
N PHE A 140 1.58 7.82 -9.34
CA PHE A 140 1.52 7.26 -10.69
C PHE A 140 0.14 6.65 -10.91
N ARG A 141 -0.43 6.80 -12.10
CA ARG A 141 -1.56 5.98 -12.48
C ARG A 141 -1.13 4.50 -12.55
N TRP A 142 -2.04 3.62 -12.23
CA TRP A 142 -1.77 2.18 -12.17
C TRP A 142 -1.17 1.60 -13.46
N ASP A 143 -1.56 2.14 -14.64
CA ASP A 143 -1.15 1.71 -15.98
C ASP A 143 0.13 2.43 -16.49
N GLN A 144 0.68 3.35 -15.70
CA GLN A 144 1.81 4.19 -16.08
C GLN A 144 3.00 4.04 -15.13
N VAL A 145 3.08 2.94 -14.41
CA VAL A 145 4.11 2.71 -13.41
C VAL A 145 4.70 1.32 -13.50
N ARG A 146 5.98 1.23 -13.24
CA ARG A 146 6.68 -0.03 -13.01
C ARG A 146 7.67 0.09 -11.86
N LYS A 147 7.97 -1.03 -11.21
CA LYS A 147 9.06 -1.13 -10.24
C LYS A 147 10.38 -1.40 -10.97
N ASN A 148 11.33 -0.49 -10.85
CA ASN A 148 12.71 -0.73 -11.24
C ASN A 148 13.40 -1.50 -10.10
N ARG A 149 13.53 -2.81 -10.28
CA ARG A 149 14.07 -3.70 -9.24
C ARG A 149 15.57 -3.51 -9.00
N GLN A 150 16.31 -3.00 -9.99
CA GLN A 150 17.75 -2.76 -9.85
C GLN A 150 18.02 -1.56 -8.94
N ASN A 151 17.22 -0.51 -9.07
CA ASN A 151 17.39 0.73 -8.32
C ASN A 151 16.47 0.81 -7.08
N GLY A 152 15.54 -0.13 -6.92
CA GLY A 152 14.59 -0.13 -5.80
C GLY A 152 13.61 1.04 -5.82
N VAL A 153 13.25 1.56 -7.00
CA VAL A 153 12.37 2.72 -7.16
C VAL A 153 11.19 2.40 -8.09
N PHE A 154 10.16 3.23 -8.01
CA PHE A 154 9.04 3.22 -8.95
C PHE A 154 9.24 4.34 -9.98
N GLU A 155 9.02 4.02 -11.25
CA GLU A 155 9.25 4.94 -12.38
C GLU A 155 8.14 4.82 -13.42
N PRO A 156 7.92 5.84 -14.25
CA PRO A 156 6.97 5.74 -15.35
C PRO A 156 7.31 4.60 -16.30
N VAL A 157 6.30 3.95 -16.87
CA VAL A 157 6.47 3.16 -18.10
C VAL A 157 6.76 4.13 -19.23
N GLY A 158 7.89 3.91 -19.92
CA GLY A 158 8.31 4.73 -21.07
C GLY A 158 7.44 4.48 -22.28
#